data_d60fb4a610122525c7f4fe6215072b24
#
_entry.id   d60fb4a610122525c7f4fe6215072b24
#
_cell.length_a   1.000
_cell.length_b   1.000
_cell.length_c   1.000
_cell.angle_alpha   90.00
_cell.angle_beta   90.00
_cell.angle_gamma   90.00
#
_symmetry.space_group_name_H-M   'P 1'
#
loop_
_entity.id
_entity.type
_entity.pdbx_description
1 polymer ?
#
loop_
_entity_poly.entity_id
_entity_poly.type
_entity_poly.pdbx_seq_one_letter_code
_entity_poly.pdbx_strand_id
1 'polypeptide(L)'
;MAGLFARFEWVYELFRPLLAIMRSIPVISFILLALIFLNPESIPLMIAFLTMFPLLTENLTRGILDLRPGLSIMARQFHIRRSNVLFQIIYPQLKPFLYSGLASAAGFGWRAIIMGEVLSQCAFGIGSEMKRAQNFIAVPELLAWTIVAVFISFFFDKGISKVADITPKISFANEDQTIPTPTLSVLDTKDISYQYGIQHFSHSFQKGIIYGISAPSGKGKTTLLNLIGGILLPTEGEIHPTRHFGIATIFQQPQLLPHLTAEENIILPLSSFLTEEKARRIAQKHLQEMEMEPFGNRYPKELSYGQQQRIAIARALAYPSPLLLMDEPFKGLDEALSHRIIERIREMQMKEERIILFTSHNPDEIRLLADEVIYL
;
A
#
# COMPACT_ATOMS: atom_id res chain seq x y z
N MET A 1 3.77 15.00 11.94
CA MET A 1 4.81 14.31 12.73
C MET A 1 5.06 12.87 12.24
N ALA A 2 4.11 11.94 12.29
CA ALA A 2 4.35 10.53 11.90
C ALA A 2 4.96 10.36 10.50
N GLY A 3 4.47 11.08 9.49
CA GLY A 3 5.04 11.05 8.14
C GLY A 3 6.48 11.60 8.04
N LEU A 4 6.82 12.58 8.86
CA LEU A 4 8.18 13.12 8.96
C LEU A 4 9.12 12.10 9.61
N PHE A 5 8.66 11.44 10.67
CA PHE A 5 9.40 10.40 11.39
C PHE A 5 9.70 9.18 10.48
N ALA A 6 8.71 8.77 9.68
CA ALA A 6 8.90 7.66 8.76
C ALA A 6 9.83 7.99 7.58
N ARG A 7 9.92 9.28 7.19
CA ARG A 7 10.80 9.73 6.10
C ARG A 7 12.24 9.97 6.54
N PHE A 8 12.43 10.42 7.78
CA PHE A 8 13.72 10.77 8.34
C PHE A 8 13.93 10.07 9.68
N GLU A 9 14.59 8.94 9.67
CA GLU A 9 14.83 8.08 10.84
C GLU A 9 15.52 8.85 11.98
N TRP A 10 16.48 9.74 11.64
CA TRP A 10 17.16 10.58 12.63
C TRP A 10 16.20 11.54 13.36
N VAL A 11 15.15 12.01 12.69
CA VAL A 11 14.13 12.86 13.34
C VAL A 11 13.33 12.04 14.34
N TYR A 12 12.97 10.82 13.99
CA TYR A 12 12.29 9.92 14.92
C TYR A 12 13.13 9.62 16.16
N GLU A 13 14.41 9.27 15.97
CA GLU A 13 15.34 9.01 17.08
C GLU A 13 15.54 10.23 17.98
N LEU A 14 15.56 11.44 17.40
CA LEU A 14 15.64 12.70 18.17
C LEU A 14 14.39 12.95 19.05
N PHE A 15 13.20 12.66 18.52
CA PHE A 15 11.94 12.91 19.24
C PHE A 15 11.49 11.73 20.11
N ARG A 16 12.02 10.54 19.91
CA ARG A 16 11.68 9.32 20.65
C ARG A 16 11.81 9.48 22.18
N PRO A 17 12.90 10.07 22.73
CA PRO A 17 13.00 10.31 24.17
C PRO A 17 11.90 11.25 24.68
N LEU A 18 11.57 12.30 23.92
CA LEU A 18 10.51 13.23 24.29
C LEU A 18 9.14 12.54 24.34
N LEU A 19 8.80 11.73 23.35
CA LEU A 19 7.56 10.94 23.31
C LEU A 19 7.52 9.94 24.48
N ALA A 20 8.65 9.32 24.82
CA ALA A 20 8.76 8.41 25.95
C ALA A 20 8.55 9.13 27.28
N ILE A 21 9.14 10.31 27.48
CA ILE A 21 8.95 11.16 28.66
C ILE A 21 7.47 11.54 28.78
N MET A 22 6.83 12.03 27.72
CA MET A 22 5.41 12.40 27.73
C MET A 22 4.48 11.27 28.19
N ARG A 23 4.84 10.00 27.86
CA ARG A 23 4.06 8.82 28.31
C ARG A 23 4.38 8.37 29.73
N SER A 24 5.59 8.64 30.21
CA SER A 24 6.08 8.14 31.50
C SER A 24 5.71 9.03 32.64
N ILE A 25 5.45 10.32 32.41
CA ILE A 25 5.10 11.27 33.45
C ILE A 25 3.68 10.99 33.94
N PRO A 26 3.48 10.82 35.26
CA PRO A 26 2.15 10.67 35.82
C PRO A 26 1.27 11.88 35.49
N VAL A 27 0.07 11.63 34.96
CA VAL A 27 -0.88 12.69 34.56
C VAL A 27 -1.14 13.67 35.71
N ILE A 28 -1.23 13.17 36.92
CA ILE A 28 -1.47 14.01 38.13
C ILE A 28 -0.35 15.03 38.32
N SER A 29 0.91 14.66 38.10
CA SER A 29 2.04 15.59 38.22
C SER A 29 1.97 16.72 37.22
N PHE A 30 1.55 16.42 35.99
CA PHE A 30 1.32 17.42 34.96
C PHE A 30 0.19 18.38 35.31
N ILE A 31 -0.91 17.88 35.89
CA ILE A 31 -2.05 18.71 36.29
C ILE A 31 -1.62 19.70 37.37
N LEU A 32 -0.90 19.22 38.38
CA LEU A 32 -0.44 20.07 39.48
C LEU A 32 0.52 21.18 39.02
N LEU A 33 1.42 20.86 38.07
CA LEU A 33 2.28 21.86 37.45
C LEU A 33 1.49 22.84 36.58
N ALA A 34 0.55 22.35 35.80
CA ALA A 34 -0.27 23.17 34.92
C ALA A 34 -1.13 24.17 35.66
N LEU A 35 -1.63 23.82 36.85
CA LEU A 35 -2.39 24.72 37.73
C LEU A 35 -1.62 25.98 38.16
N ILE A 36 -0.28 25.93 38.14
CA ILE A 36 0.56 27.08 38.51
C ILE A 36 0.63 28.09 37.36
N PHE A 37 0.57 27.62 36.09
CA PHE A 37 0.87 28.42 34.91
C PHE A 37 -0.32 28.67 34.00
N LEU A 38 -1.38 27.83 34.08
CA LEU A 38 -2.51 27.84 33.14
C LEU A 38 -3.85 28.03 33.83
N ASN A 39 -4.81 28.52 33.05
CA ASN A 39 -6.19 28.61 33.52
C ASN A 39 -6.78 27.21 33.73
N PRO A 40 -7.53 26.94 34.79
CA PRO A 40 -8.16 25.67 35.09
C PRO A 40 -8.91 25.06 33.88
N GLU A 41 -9.64 25.87 33.14
CA GLU A 41 -10.46 25.47 31.99
C GLU A 41 -9.64 24.89 30.80
N SER A 42 -8.36 25.25 30.65
CA SER A 42 -7.49 24.77 29.57
C SER A 42 -6.75 23.49 29.92
N ILE A 43 -6.67 23.13 31.19
CA ILE A 43 -5.89 22.00 31.69
C ILE A 43 -6.39 20.65 31.13
N PRO A 44 -7.70 20.34 31.13
CA PRO A 44 -8.20 19.06 30.61
C PRO A 44 -7.82 18.83 29.14
N LEU A 45 -7.91 19.88 28.31
CA LEU A 45 -7.54 19.81 26.88
C LEU A 45 -6.03 19.59 26.70
N MET A 46 -5.20 20.28 27.49
CA MET A 46 -3.75 20.10 27.44
C MET A 46 -3.35 18.68 27.85
N ILE A 47 -3.94 18.14 28.89
CA ILE A 47 -3.67 16.77 29.36
C ILE A 47 -4.11 15.72 28.30
N ALA A 48 -5.28 15.93 27.70
CA ALA A 48 -5.72 15.10 26.60
C ALA A 48 -4.71 15.10 25.45
N PHE A 49 -4.23 16.27 25.05
CA PHE A 49 -3.21 16.39 24.02
C PHE A 49 -1.91 15.65 24.41
N LEU A 50 -1.39 15.86 25.61
CA LEU A 50 -0.17 15.23 26.09
C LEU A 50 -0.26 13.70 26.15
N THR A 51 -1.44 13.15 26.44
CA THR A 51 -1.66 11.70 26.50
C THR A 51 -1.96 11.08 25.14
N MET A 52 -2.76 11.75 24.29
CA MET A 52 -3.19 11.23 22.99
C MET A 52 -2.11 11.37 21.91
N PHE A 53 -1.39 12.49 21.90
CA PHE A 53 -0.44 12.82 20.84
C PHE A 53 0.68 11.78 20.68
N PRO A 54 1.38 11.32 21.75
CA PRO A 54 2.41 10.29 21.61
C PRO A 54 1.85 8.96 21.10
N LEU A 55 0.67 8.54 21.60
CA LEU A 55 0.02 7.30 21.18
C LEU A 55 -0.33 7.30 19.71
N LEU A 56 -0.96 8.36 19.22
CA LEU A 56 -1.31 8.49 17.79
C LEU A 56 -0.06 8.56 16.91
N THR A 57 0.93 9.35 17.32
CA THR A 57 2.16 9.52 16.55
C THR A 57 2.90 8.20 16.40
N GLU A 58 3.04 7.44 17.49
CA GLU A 58 3.74 6.15 17.45
C GLU A 58 3.01 5.11 16.60
N ASN A 59 1.68 4.97 16.77
CA ASN A 59 0.90 4.03 15.96
C ASN A 59 0.97 4.36 14.47
N LEU A 60 0.81 5.63 14.10
CA LEU A 60 0.91 6.04 12.70
C LEU A 60 2.32 5.87 12.14
N THR A 61 3.37 6.17 12.91
CA THR A 61 4.75 5.96 12.48
C THR A 61 5.01 4.48 12.18
N ARG A 62 4.60 3.58 13.07
CA ARG A 62 4.68 2.14 12.85
C ARG A 62 3.93 1.71 11.58
N GLY A 63 2.70 2.22 11.39
CA GLY A 63 1.91 1.91 10.20
C GLY A 63 2.59 2.36 8.91
N ILE A 64 3.24 3.53 8.89
CA ILE A 64 3.96 4.01 7.70
C ILE A 64 5.22 3.16 7.43
N LEU A 65 5.94 2.74 8.46
CA LEU A 65 7.10 1.88 8.33
C LEU A 65 6.75 0.45 7.90
N ASP A 66 5.54 -0.03 8.22
CA ASP A 66 5.02 -1.35 7.84
C ASP A 66 4.38 -1.39 6.43
N LEU A 67 4.38 -0.26 5.71
CA LEU A 67 3.88 -0.22 4.34
C LEU A 67 4.66 -1.18 3.44
N ARG A 68 3.93 -2.02 2.70
CA ARG A 68 4.52 -2.99 1.77
C ARG A 68 5.14 -2.28 0.56
N PRO A 69 6.46 -2.29 0.39
CA PRO A 69 7.12 -1.57 -0.70
C PRO A 69 6.72 -2.11 -2.08
N GLY A 70 6.43 -3.41 -2.21
CA GLY A 70 6.00 -4.03 -3.45
C GLY A 70 4.73 -3.43 -4.05
N LEU A 71 3.75 -3.06 -3.21
CA LEU A 71 2.52 -2.41 -3.69
C LEU A 71 2.79 -0.98 -4.19
N SER A 72 3.70 -0.25 -3.55
CA SER A 72 4.10 1.08 -4.01
C SER A 72 4.90 1.03 -5.30
N ILE A 73 5.76 0.01 -5.46
CA ILE A 73 6.50 -0.27 -6.69
C ILE A 73 5.52 -0.60 -7.81
N MET A 74 4.56 -1.50 -7.56
CA MET A 74 3.50 -1.85 -8.51
C MET A 74 2.73 -0.60 -8.97
N ALA A 75 2.32 0.26 -8.04
CA ALA A 75 1.61 1.49 -8.36
C ALA A 75 2.41 2.43 -9.28
N ARG A 76 3.72 2.51 -9.05
CA ARG A 76 4.62 3.33 -9.88
C ARG A 76 4.81 2.72 -11.27
N GLN A 77 4.97 1.40 -11.38
CA GLN A 77 5.11 0.71 -12.66
C GLN A 77 3.87 0.90 -13.55
N PHE A 78 2.70 0.70 -13.00
CA PHE A 78 1.44 0.88 -13.73
C PHE A 78 0.95 2.33 -13.82
N HIS A 79 1.75 3.33 -13.43
CA HIS A 79 1.38 4.75 -13.43
C HIS A 79 0.00 5.01 -12.80
N ILE A 80 -0.31 4.35 -11.68
CA ILE A 80 -1.60 4.51 -11.01
C ILE A 80 -1.77 5.95 -10.54
N ARG A 81 -2.96 6.52 -10.78
CA ARG A 81 -3.31 7.89 -10.41
C ARG A 81 -3.06 8.14 -8.91
N ARG A 82 -2.49 9.30 -8.56
CA ARG A 82 -2.11 9.65 -7.17
C ARG A 82 -3.25 9.51 -6.17
N SER A 83 -4.50 9.84 -6.55
CA SER A 83 -5.68 9.64 -5.70
C SER A 83 -5.88 8.16 -5.37
N ASN A 84 -5.80 7.27 -6.37
CA ASN A 84 -5.92 5.83 -6.15
C ASN A 84 -4.73 5.25 -5.37
N VAL A 85 -3.52 5.78 -5.56
CA VAL A 85 -2.37 5.42 -4.71
C VAL A 85 -2.65 5.75 -3.25
N LEU A 86 -3.15 6.95 -2.97
CA LEU A 86 -3.45 7.37 -1.60
C LEU A 86 -4.60 6.54 -1.00
N PHE A 87 -5.73 6.41 -1.71
CA PHE A 87 -6.95 5.82 -1.15
C PHE A 87 -7.05 4.30 -1.30
N GLN A 88 -6.38 3.70 -2.31
CA GLN A 88 -6.42 2.25 -2.52
C GLN A 88 -5.16 1.52 -2.07
N ILE A 89 -4.01 2.21 -1.96
CA ILE A 89 -2.75 1.54 -1.62
C ILE A 89 -2.27 1.95 -0.23
N ILE A 90 -2.13 3.27 0.04
CA ILE A 90 -1.56 3.75 1.30
C ILE A 90 -2.59 3.68 2.43
N TYR A 91 -3.75 4.31 2.25
CA TYR A 91 -4.77 4.40 3.29
C TYR A 91 -5.25 3.04 3.83
N PRO A 92 -5.58 2.01 3.01
CA PRO A 92 -6.00 0.72 3.53
C PRO A 92 -4.93 0.00 4.35
N GLN A 93 -3.66 0.21 4.05
CA GLN A 93 -2.56 -0.33 4.85
C GLN A 93 -2.38 0.42 6.17
N LEU A 94 -2.57 1.74 6.19
CA LEU A 94 -2.51 2.56 7.40
C LEU A 94 -3.75 2.46 8.26
N LYS A 95 -4.89 2.10 7.70
CA LYS A 95 -6.20 2.05 8.34
C LYS A 95 -6.19 1.30 9.68
N PRO A 96 -5.67 0.08 9.83
CA PRO A 96 -5.62 -0.62 11.11
C PRO A 96 -4.85 0.16 12.19
N PHE A 97 -3.72 0.76 11.82
CA PHE A 97 -2.88 1.55 12.73
C PHE A 97 -3.54 2.87 13.13
N LEU A 98 -4.21 3.53 12.19
CA LEU A 98 -4.93 4.77 12.45
C LEU A 98 -6.08 4.54 13.43
N TYR A 99 -6.93 3.55 13.16
CA TYR A 99 -8.13 3.33 13.99
C TYR A 99 -7.80 2.70 15.34
N SER A 100 -6.84 1.77 15.42
CA SER A 100 -6.37 1.27 16.71
C SER A 100 -5.71 2.36 17.54
N GLY A 101 -4.94 3.24 16.89
CA GLY A 101 -4.35 4.42 17.54
C GLY A 101 -5.41 5.39 18.03
N LEU A 102 -6.45 5.69 17.23
CA LEU A 102 -7.56 6.56 17.62
C LEU A 102 -8.38 5.97 18.77
N ALA A 103 -8.72 4.70 18.72
CA ALA A 103 -9.47 4.04 19.79
C ALA A 103 -8.69 4.07 21.11
N SER A 104 -7.41 3.71 21.08
CA SER A 104 -6.54 3.77 22.25
C SER A 104 -6.40 5.20 22.78
N ALA A 105 -6.12 6.17 21.90
CA ALA A 105 -5.98 7.57 22.27
C ALA A 105 -7.28 8.14 22.83
N ALA A 106 -8.44 7.87 22.22
CA ALA A 106 -9.74 8.32 22.71
C ALA A 106 -10.03 7.78 24.12
N GLY A 107 -9.79 6.47 24.34
CA GLY A 107 -10.02 5.87 25.67
C GLY A 107 -9.11 6.45 26.76
N PHE A 108 -7.82 6.62 26.49
CA PHE A 108 -6.89 7.25 27.44
C PHE A 108 -7.14 8.75 27.60
N GLY A 109 -7.34 9.47 26.51
CA GLY A 109 -7.60 10.89 26.50
C GLY A 109 -8.89 11.26 27.22
N TRP A 110 -9.97 10.50 27.03
CA TRP A 110 -11.23 10.71 27.72
C TRP A 110 -11.09 10.61 29.24
N ARG A 111 -10.40 9.58 29.73
CA ARG A 111 -10.10 9.44 31.17
C ARG A 111 -9.24 10.58 31.68
N ALA A 112 -8.27 11.01 30.90
CA ALA A 112 -7.37 12.09 31.22
C ALA A 112 -8.11 13.45 31.30
N ILE A 113 -9.10 13.70 30.42
CA ILE A 113 -9.96 14.89 30.47
C ILE A 113 -10.75 14.90 31.76
N ILE A 114 -11.47 13.82 32.10
CA ILE A 114 -12.25 13.73 33.32
C ILE A 114 -11.36 13.96 34.58
N MET A 115 -10.19 13.32 34.60
CA MET A 115 -9.23 13.53 35.70
C MET A 115 -8.73 14.98 35.75
N GLY A 116 -8.47 15.58 34.58
CA GLY A 116 -8.12 17.00 34.47
C GLY A 116 -9.20 17.92 35.07
N GLU A 117 -10.46 17.73 34.71
CA GLU A 117 -11.60 18.49 35.21
C GLU A 117 -11.76 18.35 36.72
N VAL A 118 -11.65 17.11 37.26
CA VAL A 118 -11.75 16.84 38.69
C VAL A 118 -10.69 17.61 39.50
N LEU A 119 -9.44 17.60 38.99
CA LEU A 119 -8.29 18.16 39.74
C LEU A 119 -8.10 19.66 39.49
N SER A 120 -8.42 20.17 38.30
CA SER A 120 -8.32 21.61 38.01
C SER A 120 -9.53 22.42 38.49
N GLN A 121 -10.60 21.75 38.94
CA GLN A 121 -11.83 22.38 39.41
C GLN A 121 -12.46 23.33 38.38
N CYS A 122 -12.55 22.86 37.13
CA CYS A 122 -13.22 23.60 36.07
C CYS A 122 -14.66 23.94 36.44
N ALA A 123 -15.18 25.06 35.92
CA ALA A 123 -16.55 25.48 36.18
C ALA A 123 -17.59 24.49 35.61
N PHE A 124 -17.29 23.89 34.47
CA PHE A 124 -18.17 22.94 33.74
C PHE A 124 -17.41 21.70 33.35
N GLY A 125 -18.09 20.55 33.38
CA GLY A 125 -17.56 19.28 32.90
C GLY A 125 -18.08 18.10 33.72
N ILE A 126 -17.99 16.89 33.14
CA ILE A 126 -18.39 15.66 33.85
C ILE A 126 -17.54 15.43 35.09
N GLY A 127 -16.23 15.65 35.00
CA GLY A 127 -15.33 15.53 36.13
C GLY A 127 -15.60 16.57 37.23
N SER A 128 -15.98 17.79 36.86
CA SER A 128 -16.36 18.85 37.80
C SER A 128 -17.63 18.49 38.56
N GLU A 129 -18.67 17.94 37.88
CA GLU A 129 -19.90 17.48 38.54
C GLU A 129 -19.64 16.23 39.43
N MET A 130 -18.79 15.32 38.99
CA MET A 130 -18.33 14.20 39.83
C MET A 130 -17.63 14.71 41.10
N LYS A 131 -16.78 15.73 40.98
CA LYS A 131 -16.11 16.35 42.14
C LYS A 131 -17.09 17.06 43.07
N ARG A 132 -18.09 17.75 42.49
CA ARG A 132 -19.17 18.37 43.28
C ARG A 132 -19.96 17.32 44.05
N ALA A 133 -20.41 16.25 43.38
CA ALA A 133 -21.11 15.14 44.03
C ALA A 133 -20.27 14.50 45.15
N GLN A 134 -18.97 14.35 44.94
CA GLN A 134 -18.04 13.87 45.98
C GLN A 134 -17.99 14.79 47.19
N ASN A 135 -17.89 16.10 46.99
CA ASN A 135 -17.81 17.08 48.07
C ASN A 135 -19.08 17.11 48.94
N PHE A 136 -20.25 16.83 48.34
CA PHE A 136 -21.53 16.72 49.07
C PHE A 136 -21.87 15.30 49.52
N ILE A 137 -20.95 14.33 49.31
CA ILE A 137 -21.15 12.91 49.66
C ILE A 137 -22.42 12.34 48.95
N ALA A 138 -22.78 12.90 47.80
CA ALA A 138 -23.94 12.49 46.99
C ALA A 138 -23.58 11.27 46.11
N VAL A 139 -23.50 10.09 46.74
CA VAL A 139 -23.09 8.84 46.07
C VAL A 139 -23.95 8.50 44.82
N PRO A 140 -25.32 8.66 44.86
CA PRO A 140 -26.13 8.37 43.66
C PRO A 140 -25.78 9.27 42.48
N GLU A 141 -25.50 10.55 42.69
CA GLU A 141 -25.10 11.50 41.63
C GLU A 141 -23.73 11.14 41.06
N LEU A 142 -22.76 10.80 41.91
CA LEU A 142 -21.43 10.35 41.49
C LEU A 142 -21.54 9.09 40.58
N LEU A 143 -22.36 8.12 40.95
CA LEU A 143 -22.60 6.94 40.16
C LEU A 143 -23.30 7.27 38.84
N ALA A 144 -24.27 8.19 38.84
CA ALA A 144 -24.96 8.62 37.61
C ALA A 144 -23.97 9.25 36.63
N TRP A 145 -23.11 10.17 37.06
CA TRP A 145 -22.07 10.77 36.21
C TRP A 145 -21.04 9.75 35.72
N THR A 146 -20.69 8.75 36.57
CA THR A 146 -19.83 7.65 36.15
C THR A 146 -20.46 6.83 34.99
N ILE A 147 -21.76 6.52 35.09
CA ILE A 147 -22.50 5.82 34.06
C ILE A 147 -22.51 6.66 32.77
N VAL A 148 -22.80 7.94 32.84
CA VAL A 148 -22.77 8.86 31.69
C VAL A 148 -21.39 8.85 31.02
N ALA A 149 -20.31 8.96 31.82
CA ALA A 149 -18.94 8.91 31.26
C ALA A 149 -18.62 7.61 30.53
N VAL A 150 -19.08 6.46 31.07
CA VAL A 150 -18.92 5.14 30.43
C VAL A 150 -19.72 5.07 29.13
N PHE A 151 -20.97 5.54 29.11
CA PHE A 151 -21.77 5.57 27.89
C PHE A 151 -21.12 6.43 26.77
N ILE A 152 -20.62 7.60 27.12
CA ILE A 152 -19.95 8.48 26.16
C ILE A 152 -18.70 7.78 25.60
N SER A 153 -17.87 7.15 26.44
CA SER A 153 -16.72 6.36 25.99
C SER A 153 -17.13 5.26 25.01
N PHE A 154 -18.20 4.51 25.32
CA PHE A 154 -18.73 3.46 24.45
C PHE A 154 -19.18 4.01 23.07
N PHE A 155 -19.84 5.17 23.05
CA PHE A 155 -20.24 5.80 21.79
C PHE A 155 -19.03 6.27 20.96
N PHE A 156 -17.98 6.77 21.58
CA PHE A 156 -16.71 7.09 20.87
C PHE A 156 -16.11 5.85 20.23
N ASP A 157 -15.96 4.74 20.96
CA ASP A 157 -15.40 3.50 20.45
C ASP A 157 -16.24 2.95 19.28
N LYS A 158 -17.57 2.96 19.42
CA LYS A 158 -18.47 2.50 18.37
C LYS A 158 -18.46 3.43 17.15
N GLY A 159 -18.34 4.73 17.35
CA GLY A 159 -18.20 5.71 16.27
C GLY A 159 -16.91 5.51 15.47
N ILE A 160 -15.78 5.33 16.15
CA ILE A 160 -14.48 5.04 15.52
C ILE A 160 -14.55 3.74 14.72
N SER A 161 -15.10 2.66 15.30
CA SER A 161 -15.28 1.38 14.59
C SER A 161 -16.09 1.53 13.32
N LYS A 162 -17.22 2.25 13.37
CA LYS A 162 -18.11 2.41 12.21
C LYS A 162 -17.44 3.19 11.07
N VAL A 163 -16.65 4.21 11.40
CA VAL A 163 -15.87 4.96 10.39
C VAL A 163 -14.74 4.09 9.84
N ALA A 164 -14.20 3.18 10.65
CA ALA A 164 -13.19 2.24 10.21
C ALA A 164 -13.68 1.25 9.13
N ASP A 165 -14.97 0.97 9.03
CA ASP A 165 -15.52 0.05 8.01
C ASP A 165 -15.66 0.68 6.62
N ILE A 166 -15.54 1.99 6.49
CA ILE A 166 -15.67 2.69 5.21
C ILE A 166 -14.46 2.36 4.33
N THR A 167 -14.73 1.77 3.16
CA THR A 167 -13.72 1.52 2.12
C THR A 167 -13.87 2.56 1.02
N PRO A 168 -12.79 3.28 0.66
CA PRO A 168 -12.84 4.22 -0.45
C PRO A 168 -13.08 3.48 -1.77
N LYS A 169 -13.86 4.08 -2.67
CA LYS A 169 -14.07 3.56 -4.02
C LYS A 169 -12.90 3.92 -4.94
N ILE A 170 -12.67 3.10 -5.97
CA ILE A 170 -11.71 3.40 -7.03
C ILE A 170 -12.18 4.66 -7.77
N SER A 171 -11.25 5.60 -7.98
CA SER A 171 -11.50 6.82 -8.75
C SER A 171 -11.13 6.58 -10.21
N PHE A 172 -12.07 6.78 -11.12
CA PHE A 172 -11.89 6.59 -12.56
C PHE A 172 -11.61 7.90 -13.29
N ALA A 173 -11.13 7.80 -14.53
CA ALA A 173 -11.09 8.92 -15.45
C ALA A 173 -12.53 9.31 -15.83
N ASN A 174 -12.76 10.61 -16.04
CA ASN A 174 -14.09 11.12 -16.44
C ASN A 174 -14.44 10.73 -17.89
N GLU A 175 -13.42 10.62 -18.73
CA GLU A 175 -13.50 10.25 -20.14
C GLU A 175 -12.37 9.28 -20.48
N ASP A 176 -12.59 8.44 -21.48
CA ASP A 176 -11.55 7.56 -21.98
C ASP A 176 -10.41 8.37 -22.61
N GLN A 177 -9.26 8.30 -22.01
CA GLN A 177 -8.07 8.93 -22.55
C GLN A 177 -7.37 7.92 -23.45
N THR A 178 -6.97 8.36 -24.63
CA THR A 178 -6.03 7.59 -25.45
C THR A 178 -4.72 7.60 -24.71
N ILE A 179 -4.29 6.43 -24.19
CA ILE A 179 -2.93 6.35 -23.67
C ILE A 179 -2.04 6.57 -24.89
N PRO A 180 -1.17 7.57 -24.87
CA PRO A 180 -0.08 7.55 -25.81
C PRO A 180 0.75 6.31 -25.44
N THR A 181 0.50 5.19 -26.10
CA THR A 181 1.46 4.08 -26.11
C THR A 181 2.66 4.63 -26.87
N PRO A 182 3.73 5.09 -26.20
CA PRO A 182 4.91 5.50 -26.92
C PRO A 182 5.34 4.29 -27.74
N THR A 183 5.58 4.49 -29.02
CA THR A 183 6.14 3.46 -29.89
C THR A 183 7.57 3.20 -29.43
N LEU A 184 7.73 2.26 -28.50
CA LEU A 184 9.04 1.80 -28.09
C LEU A 184 9.50 0.78 -29.14
N SER A 185 10.29 1.24 -30.09
CA SER A 185 10.84 0.38 -31.14
C SER A 185 12.02 -0.43 -30.63
N VAL A 186 12.86 0.18 -29.80
CA VAL A 186 14.08 -0.43 -29.25
C VAL A 186 14.29 0.08 -27.83
N LEU A 187 14.75 -0.81 -26.96
CA LEU A 187 15.24 -0.48 -25.63
C LEU A 187 16.68 -0.94 -25.51
N ASP A 188 17.61 0.00 -25.39
CA ASP A 188 19.04 -0.26 -25.30
C ASP A 188 19.54 -0.17 -23.86
N THR A 189 20.31 -1.17 -23.45
CA THR A 189 21.13 -1.12 -22.26
C THR A 189 22.59 -0.99 -22.67
N LYS A 190 23.32 -0.01 -22.13
CA LYS A 190 24.72 0.23 -22.45
C LYS A 190 25.56 0.13 -21.19
N ASP A 191 26.35 -0.92 -21.12
CA ASP A 191 27.35 -1.16 -20.06
C ASP A 191 26.78 -1.03 -18.64
N ILE A 192 25.55 -1.53 -18.43
CA ILE A 192 24.92 -1.38 -17.14
C ILE A 192 25.53 -2.36 -16.10
N SER A 193 25.85 -1.79 -14.94
CA SER A 193 26.34 -2.54 -13.78
C SER A 193 25.51 -2.23 -12.54
N TYR A 194 25.32 -3.23 -11.67
CA TYR A 194 24.65 -3.06 -10.38
C TYR A 194 25.18 -4.05 -9.35
N GLN A 195 25.89 -3.55 -8.34
CA GLN A 195 26.51 -4.35 -7.27
C GLN A 195 27.28 -5.54 -7.86
N TYR A 196 27.12 -6.75 -7.26
CA TYR A 196 27.80 -7.98 -7.71
C TYR A 196 26.94 -8.82 -8.67
N GLY A 197 25.68 -8.42 -8.94
CA GLY A 197 24.71 -9.26 -9.67
C GLY A 197 24.72 -9.06 -11.18
N ILE A 198 24.89 -7.83 -11.65
CA ILE A 198 24.95 -7.47 -13.06
C ILE A 198 26.23 -6.66 -13.29
N GLN A 199 27.05 -7.06 -14.26
CA GLN A 199 28.30 -6.39 -14.61
C GLN A 199 28.42 -6.25 -16.12
N HIS A 200 28.66 -5.02 -16.58
CA HIS A 200 28.93 -4.71 -17.97
C HIS A 200 27.91 -5.26 -18.99
N PHE A 201 26.61 -5.29 -18.58
CA PHE A 201 25.56 -5.83 -19.44
C PHE A 201 25.13 -4.81 -20.50
N SER A 202 25.23 -5.22 -21.77
CA SER A 202 24.78 -4.45 -22.91
C SER A 202 23.92 -5.29 -23.84
N HIS A 203 22.70 -4.84 -24.16
CA HIS A 203 21.80 -5.52 -25.08
C HIS A 203 20.80 -4.53 -25.69
N SER A 204 20.31 -4.84 -26.89
CA SER A 204 19.32 -4.07 -27.62
C SER A 204 18.04 -4.88 -27.77
N PHE A 205 17.00 -4.53 -27.02
CA PHE A 205 15.71 -5.21 -27.04
C PHE A 205 14.80 -4.59 -28.09
N GLN A 206 14.34 -5.40 -29.04
CA GLN A 206 13.53 -4.94 -30.16
C GLN A 206 12.04 -5.19 -29.93
N LYS A 207 11.22 -4.29 -30.48
CA LYS A 207 9.77 -4.42 -30.51
C LYS A 207 9.35 -5.71 -31.21
N GLY A 208 8.34 -6.39 -30.66
CA GLY A 208 7.80 -7.63 -31.23
C GLY A 208 8.51 -8.89 -30.77
N ILE A 209 9.66 -8.80 -30.08
CA ILE A 209 10.48 -9.93 -29.64
C ILE A 209 10.21 -10.27 -28.18
N ILE A 210 10.16 -11.56 -27.86
CA ILE A 210 10.04 -12.11 -26.52
C ILE A 210 11.42 -12.62 -26.07
N TYR A 211 12.02 -12.00 -25.07
CA TYR A 211 13.32 -12.34 -24.51
C TYR A 211 13.18 -13.18 -23.25
N GLY A 212 13.70 -14.41 -23.29
CA GLY A 212 13.84 -15.26 -22.10
C GLY A 212 15.19 -15.05 -21.42
N ILE A 213 15.18 -14.72 -20.13
CA ILE A 213 16.42 -14.53 -19.36
C ILE A 213 16.71 -15.81 -18.57
N SER A 214 17.79 -16.48 -18.93
CA SER A 214 18.25 -17.72 -18.31
C SER A 214 19.53 -17.49 -17.51
N ALA A 215 19.52 -17.88 -16.27
CA ALA A 215 20.70 -17.87 -15.40
C ALA A 215 20.47 -18.77 -14.17
N PRO A 216 21.53 -19.28 -13.53
CA PRO A 216 21.42 -19.92 -12.22
C PRO A 216 20.72 -19.03 -11.17
N SER A 217 20.21 -19.64 -10.11
CA SER A 217 19.62 -18.88 -9.01
C SER A 217 20.63 -17.91 -8.40
N GLY A 218 20.19 -16.69 -8.07
CA GLY A 218 21.05 -15.65 -7.48
C GLY A 218 21.94 -14.87 -8.46
N LYS A 219 21.92 -15.18 -9.75
CA LYS A 219 22.74 -14.51 -10.79
C LYS A 219 22.14 -13.20 -11.36
N GLY A 220 21.18 -12.59 -10.68
CA GLY A 220 20.73 -11.23 -11.03
C GLY A 220 19.56 -11.14 -12.02
N LYS A 221 18.82 -12.23 -12.33
CA LYS A 221 17.64 -12.20 -13.24
C LYS A 221 16.62 -11.13 -12.83
N THR A 222 16.11 -11.20 -11.60
CA THR A 222 15.19 -10.21 -11.03
C THR A 222 15.82 -8.81 -10.98
N THR A 223 17.12 -8.72 -10.70
CA THR A 223 17.86 -7.46 -10.68
C THR A 223 17.88 -6.82 -12.07
N LEU A 224 18.13 -7.59 -13.13
CA LEU A 224 18.09 -7.09 -14.50
C LEU A 224 16.69 -6.57 -14.88
N LEU A 225 15.62 -7.35 -14.58
CA LEU A 225 14.25 -6.88 -14.78
C LEU A 225 13.95 -5.59 -14.01
N ASN A 226 14.42 -5.49 -12.77
CA ASN A 226 14.23 -4.30 -11.93
C ASN A 226 15.00 -3.07 -12.47
N LEU A 227 16.19 -3.26 -13.01
CA LEU A 227 16.96 -2.21 -13.70
C LEU A 227 16.23 -1.75 -14.98
N ILE A 228 15.86 -2.71 -15.82
CA ILE A 228 15.08 -2.45 -17.05
C ILE A 228 13.73 -1.82 -16.69
N GLY A 229 13.06 -2.24 -15.63
CA GLY A 229 11.84 -1.64 -15.09
C GLY A 229 12.00 -0.26 -14.45
N GLY A 230 13.22 0.21 -14.17
CA GLY A 230 13.48 1.48 -13.45
C GLY A 230 13.05 1.43 -11.98
N ILE A 231 12.93 0.24 -11.43
CA ILE A 231 12.75 0.01 -9.99
C ILE A 231 14.07 0.26 -9.28
N LEU A 232 15.15 -0.23 -9.88
CA LEU A 232 16.54 0.03 -9.49
C LEU A 232 17.20 0.95 -10.53
N LEU A 233 18.17 1.74 -10.08
CA LEU A 233 19.03 2.53 -10.96
C LEU A 233 20.36 1.82 -11.11
N PRO A 234 20.93 1.72 -12.31
CA PRO A 234 22.26 1.16 -12.49
C PRO A 234 23.30 2.01 -11.74
N THR A 235 24.34 1.39 -11.22
CA THR A 235 25.50 2.08 -10.63
C THR A 235 26.39 2.65 -11.70
N GLU A 236 26.48 1.98 -12.86
CA GLU A 236 27.23 2.40 -14.04
C GLU A 236 26.41 2.07 -15.28
N GLY A 237 26.69 2.79 -16.38
CA GLY A 237 25.99 2.61 -17.64
C GLY A 237 24.63 3.29 -17.73
N GLU A 238 23.94 3.10 -18.84
CA GLU A 238 22.71 3.80 -19.16
C GLU A 238 21.68 2.88 -19.83
N ILE A 239 20.39 3.25 -19.69
CA ILE A 239 19.26 2.57 -20.36
C ILE A 239 18.48 3.60 -21.17
N HIS A 240 18.34 3.38 -22.46
CA HIS A 240 17.65 4.24 -23.40
C HIS A 240 16.46 3.53 -24.10
N PRO A 241 15.35 4.25 -24.39
CA PRO A 241 15.06 5.63 -24.02
C PRO A 241 14.74 5.79 -22.54
N THR A 242 14.92 7.01 -22.03
CA THR A 242 14.46 7.38 -20.69
C THR A 242 12.95 7.19 -20.61
N ARG A 243 12.48 6.51 -19.59
CA ARG A 243 11.09 6.01 -19.50
C ARG A 243 10.14 7.07 -18.97
N HIS A 244 9.11 7.39 -19.75
CA HIS A 244 8.01 8.27 -19.37
C HIS A 244 6.64 7.59 -19.55
N PHE A 245 6.62 6.25 -19.65
CA PHE A 245 5.41 5.45 -19.83
C PHE A 245 5.26 4.41 -18.71
N GLY A 246 4.03 3.94 -18.49
CA GLY A 246 3.76 2.84 -17.56
C GLY A 246 4.30 1.53 -18.12
N ILE A 247 4.82 0.69 -17.23
CA ILE A 247 5.41 -0.61 -17.56
C ILE A 247 4.50 -1.70 -17.00
N ALA A 248 4.04 -2.60 -17.86
CA ALA A 248 3.32 -3.79 -17.42
C ALA A 248 4.32 -4.74 -16.74
N THR A 249 4.06 -5.09 -15.48
CA THR A 249 4.99 -5.92 -14.72
C THR A 249 4.26 -7.04 -13.98
N ILE A 250 4.71 -8.27 -14.19
CA ILE A 250 4.36 -9.43 -13.37
C ILE A 250 5.52 -9.64 -12.40
N PHE A 251 5.25 -9.44 -11.12
CA PHE A 251 6.23 -9.62 -10.05
C PHE A 251 6.28 -11.07 -9.61
N GLN A 252 7.40 -11.51 -9.06
CA GLN A 252 7.57 -12.85 -8.50
C GLN A 252 6.49 -13.20 -7.44
N GLN A 253 6.01 -12.19 -6.71
CA GLN A 253 4.80 -12.27 -5.88
C GLN A 253 3.69 -11.47 -6.55
N PRO A 254 2.42 -11.94 -6.57
CA PRO A 254 1.33 -11.32 -7.34
C PRO A 254 1.04 -9.84 -7.06
N GLN A 255 1.47 -9.29 -5.92
CA GLN A 255 1.25 -7.90 -5.50
C GLN A 255 -0.22 -7.47 -5.71
N LEU A 256 -1.16 -8.29 -5.23
CA LEU A 256 -2.58 -7.95 -5.23
C LEU A 256 -2.96 -7.17 -3.98
N LEU A 257 -3.90 -6.23 -4.14
CA LEU A 257 -4.48 -5.46 -3.05
C LEU A 257 -5.52 -6.30 -2.32
N PRO A 258 -5.35 -6.63 -1.03
CA PRO A 258 -6.15 -7.63 -0.34
C PRO A 258 -7.61 -7.19 -0.09
N HIS A 259 -7.91 -5.90 -0.17
CA HIS A 259 -9.25 -5.32 0.03
C HIS A 259 -10.01 -5.09 -1.28
N LEU A 260 -9.38 -5.32 -2.42
CA LEU A 260 -10.00 -5.30 -3.75
C LEU A 260 -10.28 -6.71 -4.23
N THR A 261 -11.35 -6.90 -4.98
CA THR A 261 -11.65 -8.18 -5.64
C THR A 261 -10.63 -8.49 -6.74
N ALA A 262 -10.67 -9.69 -7.29
CA ALA A 262 -9.83 -10.09 -8.42
C ALA A 262 -10.04 -9.15 -9.61
N GLU A 263 -11.29 -8.86 -9.98
CA GLU A 263 -11.64 -7.93 -11.05
C GLU A 263 -11.13 -6.52 -10.76
N GLU A 264 -11.35 -6.00 -9.55
CA GLU A 264 -10.91 -4.67 -9.15
C GLU A 264 -9.38 -4.51 -9.14
N ASN A 265 -8.62 -5.58 -8.85
CA ASN A 265 -7.17 -5.58 -8.97
C ASN A 265 -6.68 -5.40 -10.41
N ILE A 266 -7.45 -5.88 -11.40
CA ILE A 266 -7.17 -5.66 -12.83
C ILE A 266 -7.63 -4.25 -13.25
N ILE A 267 -8.77 -3.79 -12.75
CA ILE A 267 -9.35 -2.48 -13.06
C ILE A 267 -8.48 -1.33 -12.54
N LEU A 268 -7.86 -1.47 -11.37
CA LEU A 268 -7.18 -0.37 -10.70
C LEU A 268 -6.13 0.36 -11.58
N PRO A 269 -5.21 -0.30 -12.29
CA PRO A 269 -4.31 0.39 -13.21
C PRO A 269 -5.05 1.08 -14.37
N LEU A 270 -6.11 0.46 -14.89
CA LEU A 270 -6.90 0.97 -16.01
C LEU A 270 -7.70 2.22 -15.63
N SER A 271 -8.10 2.35 -14.37
CA SER A 271 -8.89 3.48 -13.86
C SER A 271 -8.18 4.83 -14.01
N SER A 272 -6.87 4.83 -14.21
CA SER A 272 -6.08 6.05 -14.38
C SER A 272 -6.40 6.80 -15.69
N PHE A 273 -6.92 6.09 -16.71
CA PHE A 273 -7.12 6.62 -18.06
C PHE A 273 -8.42 6.14 -18.74
N LEU A 274 -9.15 5.18 -18.17
CA LEU A 274 -10.42 4.69 -18.70
C LEU A 274 -11.58 5.01 -17.76
N THR A 275 -12.76 5.08 -18.35
CA THR A 275 -14.04 5.08 -17.62
C THR A 275 -14.28 3.72 -16.96
N GLU A 276 -15.14 3.69 -15.95
CA GLU A 276 -15.44 2.45 -15.21
C GLU A 276 -15.96 1.34 -16.13
N GLU A 277 -16.88 1.68 -17.03
CA GLU A 277 -17.50 0.71 -17.95
C GLU A 277 -16.48 0.03 -18.83
N LYS A 278 -15.58 0.81 -19.45
CA LYS A 278 -14.56 0.27 -20.34
C LYS A 278 -13.49 -0.53 -19.59
N ALA A 279 -13.07 -0.06 -18.43
CA ALA A 279 -12.13 -0.76 -17.57
C ALA A 279 -12.68 -2.14 -17.13
N ARG A 280 -13.97 -2.21 -16.77
CA ARG A 280 -14.64 -3.47 -16.40
C ARG A 280 -14.70 -4.44 -17.59
N ARG A 281 -15.07 -3.98 -18.78
CA ARG A 281 -15.11 -4.84 -20.00
C ARG A 281 -13.73 -5.45 -20.27
N ILE A 282 -12.66 -4.66 -20.18
CA ILE A 282 -11.29 -5.16 -20.40
C ILE A 282 -10.91 -6.16 -19.31
N ALA A 283 -11.21 -5.86 -18.03
CA ALA A 283 -10.91 -6.75 -16.93
C ALA A 283 -11.63 -8.10 -17.07
N GLN A 284 -12.92 -8.10 -17.43
CA GLN A 284 -13.71 -9.32 -17.62
C GLN A 284 -13.17 -10.16 -18.78
N LYS A 285 -12.78 -9.53 -19.90
CA LYS A 285 -12.12 -10.22 -21.01
C LYS A 285 -10.86 -10.95 -20.56
N HIS A 286 -9.96 -10.27 -19.82
CA HIS A 286 -8.71 -10.89 -19.37
C HIS A 286 -8.92 -11.90 -18.24
N LEU A 287 -9.96 -11.75 -17.42
CA LEU A 287 -10.38 -12.80 -16.48
C LEU A 287 -10.80 -14.07 -17.20
N GLN A 288 -11.57 -13.96 -18.28
CA GLN A 288 -11.99 -15.08 -19.11
C GLN A 288 -10.78 -15.74 -19.78
N GLU A 289 -9.86 -14.95 -20.36
CA GLU A 289 -8.63 -15.46 -21.00
C GLU A 289 -7.73 -16.23 -20.00
N MET A 290 -7.77 -15.88 -18.73
CA MET A 290 -7.01 -16.56 -17.65
C MET A 290 -7.84 -17.63 -16.90
N GLU A 291 -9.01 -18.03 -17.39
CA GLU A 291 -9.92 -18.99 -16.76
C GLU A 291 -10.28 -18.59 -15.30
N MET A 292 -10.40 -17.29 -15.07
CA MET A 292 -10.67 -16.71 -13.73
C MET A 292 -12.02 -15.99 -13.64
N GLU A 293 -12.88 -16.08 -14.65
CA GLU A 293 -14.20 -15.44 -14.67
C GLU A 293 -15.06 -15.76 -13.43
N PRO A 294 -15.17 -17.03 -12.97
CA PRO A 294 -15.98 -17.36 -11.79
C PRO A 294 -15.44 -16.76 -10.48
N PHE A 295 -14.18 -16.32 -10.48
CA PHE A 295 -13.48 -15.81 -9.31
C PHE A 295 -13.35 -14.27 -9.31
N GLY A 296 -13.94 -13.58 -10.29
CA GLY A 296 -13.80 -12.12 -10.45
C GLY A 296 -14.18 -11.32 -9.20
N ASN A 297 -15.21 -11.76 -8.47
CA ASN A 297 -15.70 -11.13 -7.25
C ASN A 297 -15.02 -11.62 -5.96
N ARG A 298 -14.05 -12.54 -6.05
CA ARG A 298 -13.33 -13.05 -4.87
C ARG A 298 -12.19 -12.13 -4.48
N TYR A 299 -11.94 -12.04 -3.18
CA TYR A 299 -10.79 -11.34 -2.64
C TYR A 299 -9.52 -12.20 -2.69
N PRO A 300 -8.31 -11.63 -2.76
CA PRO A 300 -7.06 -12.38 -2.83
C PRO A 300 -6.89 -13.45 -1.74
N LYS A 301 -7.38 -13.20 -0.53
CA LYS A 301 -7.34 -14.17 0.58
C LYS A 301 -8.17 -15.45 0.35
N GLU A 302 -9.11 -15.41 -0.58
CA GLU A 302 -9.99 -16.52 -0.94
C GLU A 302 -9.47 -17.31 -2.15
N LEU A 303 -8.34 -16.87 -2.71
CA LEU A 303 -7.72 -17.43 -3.91
C LEU A 303 -6.45 -18.20 -3.56
N SER A 304 -6.20 -19.32 -4.23
CA SER A 304 -4.91 -20.01 -4.18
C SER A 304 -3.80 -19.14 -4.78
N TYR A 305 -2.54 -19.46 -4.48
CA TYR A 305 -1.41 -18.72 -5.04
C TYR A 305 -1.41 -18.70 -6.58
N GLY A 306 -1.65 -19.84 -7.23
CA GLY A 306 -1.76 -19.93 -8.68
C GLY A 306 -2.92 -19.11 -9.26
N GLN A 307 -4.07 -19.02 -8.55
CA GLN A 307 -5.17 -18.14 -8.92
C GLN A 307 -4.78 -16.67 -8.79
N GLN A 308 -4.11 -16.28 -7.70
CA GLN A 308 -3.59 -14.92 -7.53
C GLN A 308 -2.58 -14.57 -8.62
N GLN A 309 -1.73 -15.50 -9.01
CA GLN A 309 -0.75 -15.32 -10.09
C GLN A 309 -1.45 -15.07 -11.43
N ARG A 310 -2.51 -15.83 -11.75
CA ARG A 310 -3.32 -15.60 -12.96
C ARG A 310 -3.98 -14.22 -12.98
N ILE A 311 -4.44 -13.71 -11.85
CA ILE A 311 -4.96 -12.33 -11.75
C ILE A 311 -3.85 -11.31 -11.98
N ALA A 312 -2.63 -11.54 -11.47
CA ALA A 312 -1.49 -10.66 -11.72
C ALA A 312 -1.10 -10.66 -13.21
N ILE A 313 -1.15 -11.82 -13.88
CA ILE A 313 -0.95 -11.94 -15.34
C ILE A 313 -2.06 -11.16 -16.06
N ALA A 314 -3.34 -11.41 -15.76
CA ALA A 314 -4.48 -10.70 -16.36
C ALA A 314 -4.33 -9.17 -16.22
N ARG A 315 -3.92 -8.68 -15.04
CA ARG A 315 -3.66 -7.27 -14.80
C ARG A 315 -2.57 -6.70 -15.71
N ALA A 316 -1.47 -7.42 -15.86
CA ALA A 316 -0.35 -6.97 -16.70
C ALA A 316 -0.69 -6.99 -18.20
N LEU A 317 -1.41 -8.02 -18.67
CA LEU A 317 -1.87 -8.11 -20.05
C LEU A 317 -2.93 -7.06 -20.39
N ALA A 318 -3.85 -6.77 -19.46
CA ALA A 318 -4.87 -5.74 -19.62
C ALA A 318 -4.28 -4.32 -19.73
N TYR A 319 -3.11 -4.08 -19.16
CA TYR A 319 -2.50 -2.76 -19.14
C TYR A 319 -1.76 -2.47 -20.46
N PRO A 320 -2.13 -1.43 -21.22
CA PRO A 320 -1.50 -1.09 -22.49
C PRO A 320 -0.13 -0.47 -22.25
N SER A 321 0.91 -1.26 -22.43
CA SER A 321 2.30 -0.85 -22.25
C SER A 321 3.14 -1.41 -23.42
N PRO A 322 4.10 -0.64 -23.95
CA PRO A 322 5.02 -1.15 -24.95
C PRO A 322 6.06 -2.13 -24.39
N LEU A 323 6.19 -2.19 -23.04
CA LEU A 323 7.13 -3.05 -22.33
C LEU A 323 6.41 -3.91 -21.30
N LEU A 324 6.57 -5.23 -21.40
CA LEU A 324 6.06 -6.20 -20.43
C LEU A 324 7.23 -6.94 -19.78
N LEU A 325 7.34 -6.82 -18.48
CA LEU A 325 8.35 -7.49 -17.66
C LEU A 325 7.69 -8.58 -16.82
N MET A 326 8.22 -9.81 -16.85
CA MET A 326 7.63 -10.95 -16.16
C MET A 326 8.69 -11.69 -15.34
N ASP A 327 8.59 -11.62 -14.02
CA ASP A 327 9.50 -12.34 -13.12
C ASP A 327 8.84 -13.62 -12.61
N GLU A 328 9.29 -14.77 -13.11
CA GLU A 328 8.74 -16.11 -12.85
C GLU A 328 7.20 -16.16 -12.99
N PRO A 329 6.62 -15.76 -14.15
CA PRO A 329 5.18 -15.56 -14.28
C PRO A 329 4.34 -16.83 -14.08
N PHE A 330 4.90 -18.01 -14.32
CA PHE A 330 4.19 -19.30 -14.28
C PHE A 330 4.37 -20.04 -12.96
N LYS A 331 5.03 -19.44 -11.98
CA LYS A 331 5.25 -20.02 -10.66
C LYS A 331 3.94 -20.37 -9.97
N GLY A 332 3.81 -21.65 -9.53
CA GLY A 332 2.62 -22.14 -8.85
C GLY A 332 1.44 -22.48 -9.75
N LEU A 333 1.66 -22.52 -11.06
CA LEU A 333 0.73 -23.07 -12.04
C LEU A 333 1.13 -24.51 -12.40
N ASP A 334 0.15 -25.32 -12.75
CA ASP A 334 0.42 -26.63 -13.34
C ASP A 334 0.90 -26.49 -14.80
N GLU A 335 1.56 -27.52 -15.31
CA GLU A 335 2.21 -27.49 -16.62
C GLU A 335 1.22 -27.24 -17.76
N ALA A 336 0.05 -27.91 -17.72
CA ALA A 336 -0.96 -27.77 -18.77
C ALA A 336 -1.54 -26.34 -18.80
N LEU A 337 -1.75 -25.72 -17.64
CA LEU A 337 -2.22 -24.35 -17.53
C LEU A 337 -1.13 -23.35 -17.96
N SER A 338 0.13 -23.59 -17.57
CA SER A 338 1.27 -22.77 -18.02
C SER A 338 1.37 -22.73 -19.54
N HIS A 339 1.22 -23.87 -20.21
CA HIS A 339 1.24 -23.95 -21.68
C HIS A 339 0.10 -23.14 -22.31
N ARG A 340 -1.13 -23.25 -21.81
CA ARG A 340 -2.26 -22.44 -22.33
C ARG A 340 -2.04 -20.93 -22.15
N ILE A 341 -1.47 -20.52 -21.02
CA ILE A 341 -1.17 -19.10 -20.78
C ILE A 341 -0.03 -18.63 -21.71
N ILE A 342 0.99 -19.44 -21.95
CA ILE A 342 2.07 -19.17 -22.90
C ILE A 342 1.51 -18.94 -24.30
N GLU A 343 0.61 -19.79 -24.78
CA GLU A 343 -0.07 -19.63 -26.06
C GLU A 343 -0.82 -18.29 -26.13
N ARG A 344 -1.55 -17.94 -25.09
CA ARG A 344 -2.27 -16.65 -25.00
C ARG A 344 -1.33 -15.43 -25.05
N ILE A 345 -0.19 -15.50 -24.36
CA ILE A 345 0.81 -14.43 -24.41
C ILE A 345 1.37 -14.30 -25.83
N ARG A 346 1.65 -15.40 -26.52
CA ARG A 346 2.10 -15.39 -27.92
C ARG A 346 1.05 -14.82 -28.88
N GLU A 347 -0.22 -15.21 -28.75
CA GLU A 347 -1.33 -14.66 -29.55
C GLU A 347 -1.49 -13.15 -29.36
N MET A 348 -1.34 -12.68 -28.12
CA MET A 348 -1.36 -11.25 -27.81
C MET A 348 -0.15 -10.53 -28.43
N GLN A 349 1.05 -11.11 -28.31
CA GLN A 349 2.28 -10.54 -28.84
C GLN A 349 2.22 -10.34 -30.35
N MET A 350 1.64 -11.28 -31.09
CA MET A 350 1.44 -11.13 -32.53
C MET A 350 0.54 -9.94 -32.92
N LYS A 351 -0.31 -9.45 -32.00
CA LYS A 351 -1.23 -8.33 -32.26
C LYS A 351 -0.70 -6.99 -31.77
N GLU A 352 0.02 -7.01 -30.66
CA GLU A 352 0.40 -5.80 -29.93
C GLU A 352 1.88 -5.44 -30.08
N GLU A 353 2.70 -6.39 -30.48
CA GLU A 353 4.14 -6.20 -30.74
C GLU A 353 4.88 -5.47 -29.62
N ARG A 354 4.70 -5.91 -28.36
CA ARG A 354 5.41 -5.35 -27.21
C ARG A 354 6.87 -5.82 -27.19
N ILE A 355 7.73 -5.14 -26.43
CA ILE A 355 8.98 -5.73 -25.96
C ILE A 355 8.63 -6.54 -24.71
N ILE A 356 8.89 -7.85 -24.71
CA ILE A 356 8.60 -8.73 -23.59
C ILE A 356 9.91 -9.33 -23.05
N LEU A 357 10.15 -9.17 -21.76
CA LEU A 357 11.24 -9.85 -21.06
C LEU A 357 10.68 -10.70 -19.95
N PHE A 358 11.10 -11.96 -19.89
CA PHE A 358 10.67 -12.83 -18.80
C PHE A 358 11.79 -13.68 -18.24
N THR A 359 11.65 -14.06 -16.97
CA THR A 359 12.52 -15.03 -16.32
C THR A 359 11.76 -16.31 -16.04
N SER A 360 12.40 -17.45 -16.18
CA SER A 360 11.91 -18.72 -15.68
C SER A 360 13.06 -19.62 -15.24
N HIS A 361 12.77 -20.52 -14.33
CA HIS A 361 13.65 -21.62 -13.94
C HIS A 361 13.36 -22.90 -14.73
N ASN A 362 12.22 -22.95 -15.43
CA ASN A 362 11.83 -24.09 -16.26
C ASN A 362 12.32 -23.91 -17.71
N PRO A 363 13.25 -24.76 -18.20
CA PRO A 363 13.75 -24.67 -19.57
C PRO A 363 12.66 -24.83 -20.63
N ASP A 364 11.59 -25.58 -20.35
CA ASP A 364 10.50 -25.79 -21.29
C ASP A 364 9.66 -24.51 -21.46
N GLU A 365 9.41 -23.75 -20.39
CA GLU A 365 8.76 -22.44 -20.49
C GLU A 365 9.59 -21.46 -21.34
N ILE A 366 10.92 -21.45 -21.13
CA ILE A 366 11.82 -20.60 -21.94
C ILE A 366 11.74 -21.01 -23.42
N ARG A 367 11.83 -22.30 -23.73
CA ARG A 367 11.78 -22.82 -25.11
C ARG A 367 10.45 -22.54 -25.79
N LEU A 368 9.33 -22.60 -25.05
CA LEU A 368 7.99 -22.39 -25.58
C LEU A 368 7.64 -20.93 -25.82
N LEU A 369 8.13 -20.03 -24.97
CA LEU A 369 7.73 -18.63 -24.99
C LEU A 369 8.78 -17.71 -25.64
N ALA A 370 10.07 -17.91 -25.42
CA ALA A 370 11.11 -17.01 -25.90
C ALA A 370 11.35 -17.14 -27.40
N ASP A 371 11.53 -16.00 -28.06
CA ASP A 371 12.07 -15.90 -29.41
C ASP A 371 13.61 -15.83 -29.38
N GLU A 372 14.15 -15.18 -28.33
CA GLU A 372 15.58 -15.06 -28.08
C GLU A 372 15.88 -15.34 -26.60
N VAL A 373 17.01 -16.01 -26.30
CA VAL A 373 17.42 -16.34 -24.93
C VAL A 373 18.70 -15.61 -24.57
N ILE A 374 18.64 -14.88 -23.45
CA ILE A 374 19.77 -14.15 -22.88
C ILE A 374 20.32 -14.92 -21.70
N TYR A 375 21.60 -15.19 -21.71
CA TYR A 375 22.31 -15.86 -20.63
C TYR A 375 23.10 -14.83 -19.79
N LEU A 376 22.91 -14.86 -18.45
CA LEU A 376 23.61 -13.99 -17.49
C LEU A 376 24.70 -14.77 -16.75
#